data_c97bee8b9354557832ae447b92927a7b
#
_entry.id   c97bee8b9354557832ae447b92927a7b
#
_cell.length_a   1.000
_cell.length_b   1.000
_cell.length_c   1.000
_cell.angle_alpha   90.00
_cell.angle_beta   90.00
_cell.angle_gamma   90.00
#
_symmetry.space_group_name_H-M   'P 1'
#
loop_
_entity.id
_entity.type
_entity.pdbx_description
1 polymer ?
#
loop_
_entity_poly.entity_id
_entity_poly.type
_entity_poly.pdbx_seq_one_letter_code
_entity_poly.pdbx_strand_id
1 'polypeptide(L)'
;MTTFCTPSLDRRSESRDDPAVVAQLWDGESARLLLVDGDDQVLLAGDHPGKLGRLVGVPTVGQRDDQRQYLLGVRDGVAWFTQRVEDLGVVMGQMDDAGGARPSGRSDRGSYSTSASSAQGLRDVARPVAARQAVLDRSDQELLWSALALLAWHESDPTCIRCHGHTVVTVGGLSRRCVDCGALVFPRTDPAVIVAVLDDDDRLLLARQATWDPG
;
A
#
# COMPACT_ATOMS: atom_id res chain seq x y z
N MET A 1 -22.52 -22.45 10.02
CA MET A 1 -21.70 -22.66 8.82
C MET A 1 -20.92 -21.37 8.59
N THR A 2 -19.63 -21.31 8.96
CA THR A 2 -18.80 -20.11 8.81
C THR A 2 -18.43 -20.04 7.32
N THR A 3 -19.05 -19.14 6.59
CA THR A 3 -18.66 -18.86 5.20
C THR A 3 -17.28 -18.22 5.24
N PHE A 4 -16.24 -18.97 4.89
CA PHE A 4 -14.92 -18.39 4.66
C PHE A 4 -15.06 -17.38 3.52
N CYS A 5 -14.85 -16.13 3.83
CA CYS A 5 -14.90 -15.07 2.83
C CYS A 5 -13.68 -15.24 1.92
N THR A 6 -13.91 -15.44 0.64
CA THR A 6 -12.84 -15.43 -0.36
C THR A 6 -12.20 -14.03 -0.36
N PRO A 7 -10.87 -13.93 -0.27
CA PRO A 7 -10.19 -12.65 -0.40
C PRO A 7 -10.55 -11.98 -1.73
N SER A 8 -10.83 -10.68 -1.72
CA SER A 8 -11.14 -9.94 -2.95
C SER A 8 -9.88 -9.62 -3.77
N LEU A 9 -8.71 -9.67 -3.11
CA LEU A 9 -7.41 -9.36 -3.68
C LEU A 9 -6.59 -10.64 -3.93
N ASP A 10 -6.32 -10.95 -5.19
CA ASP A 10 -5.35 -11.98 -5.57
C ASP A 10 -3.93 -11.40 -5.41
N ARG A 11 -3.21 -11.85 -4.40
CA ARG A 11 -1.87 -11.34 -4.06
C ARG A 11 -0.77 -11.81 -5.01
N ARG A 12 -1.10 -12.64 -5.99
CA ARG A 12 -0.15 -13.20 -6.97
C ARG A 12 1.05 -13.89 -6.33
N SER A 13 0.85 -14.60 -5.24
CA SER A 13 1.93 -15.17 -4.41
C SER A 13 2.90 -16.05 -5.18
N GLU A 14 2.44 -16.75 -6.23
CA GLU A 14 3.27 -17.68 -7.03
C GLU A 14 4.11 -16.96 -8.09
N SER A 15 3.72 -15.76 -8.54
CA SER A 15 4.35 -15.07 -9.68
C SER A 15 4.84 -13.66 -9.38
N ARG A 16 4.60 -13.14 -8.18
CA ARG A 16 4.95 -11.76 -7.85
C ARG A 16 6.45 -11.47 -7.76
N ASP A 17 7.29 -12.51 -7.67
CA ASP A 17 8.75 -12.37 -7.69
C ASP A 17 9.35 -12.51 -9.10
N ASP A 18 8.51 -12.75 -10.13
CA ASP A 18 8.91 -12.74 -11.53
C ASP A 18 8.91 -11.30 -12.07
N PRO A 19 10.08 -10.73 -12.44
CA PRO A 19 10.17 -9.36 -12.95
C PRO A 19 9.31 -9.11 -14.20
N ALA A 20 9.20 -10.11 -15.09
CA ALA A 20 8.41 -9.97 -16.31
C ALA A 20 6.92 -9.88 -16.02
N VAL A 21 6.43 -10.68 -15.07
CA VAL A 21 5.02 -10.64 -14.64
C VAL A 21 4.71 -9.31 -13.97
N VAL A 22 5.58 -8.83 -13.08
CA VAL A 22 5.33 -7.56 -12.38
C VAL A 22 5.41 -6.37 -13.35
N ALA A 23 6.34 -6.39 -14.32
CA ALA A 23 6.40 -5.37 -15.36
C ALA A 23 5.13 -5.37 -16.23
N GLN A 24 4.67 -6.54 -16.67
CA GLN A 24 3.42 -6.65 -17.41
C GLN A 24 2.21 -6.13 -16.64
N LEU A 25 2.14 -6.40 -15.33
CA LEU A 25 1.08 -5.88 -14.48
C LEU A 25 1.15 -4.36 -14.33
N TRP A 26 2.36 -3.81 -14.23
CA TRP A 26 2.59 -2.35 -14.14
C TRP A 26 2.20 -1.62 -15.42
N ASP A 27 2.55 -2.18 -16.57
CA ASP A 27 2.30 -1.59 -17.89
C ASP A 27 0.84 -1.77 -18.37
N GLY A 28 0.02 -2.48 -17.59
CA GLY A 28 -1.39 -2.69 -17.90
C GLY A 28 -2.19 -1.39 -17.88
N GLU A 29 -3.01 -1.09 -18.91
CA GLU A 29 -3.81 0.14 -19.01
C GLU A 29 -4.72 0.38 -17.81
N SER A 30 -5.22 -0.70 -17.19
CA SER A 30 -6.06 -0.64 -15.99
C SER A 30 -5.27 -0.59 -14.67
N ALA A 31 -3.93 -0.70 -14.70
CA ALA A 31 -3.13 -0.71 -13.49
C ALA A 31 -3.29 0.59 -12.68
N ARG A 32 -3.28 0.46 -11.36
CA ARG A 32 -3.51 1.58 -10.44
C ARG A 32 -2.44 1.60 -9.35
N LEU A 33 -2.01 2.81 -9.03
CA LEU A 33 -1.09 3.10 -7.95
C LEU A 33 -1.86 3.79 -6.82
N LEU A 34 -1.99 3.12 -5.69
CA LEU A 34 -2.54 3.67 -4.45
C LEU A 34 -1.45 4.48 -3.76
N LEU A 35 -1.64 5.78 -3.72
CA LEU A 35 -0.75 6.70 -3.05
C LEU A 35 -1.17 6.86 -1.58
N VAL A 36 -0.18 6.85 -0.69
CA VAL A 36 -0.35 7.09 0.74
C VAL A 36 0.67 8.16 1.14
N ASP A 37 0.26 9.23 1.79
CA ASP A 37 1.21 10.26 2.24
C ASP A 37 1.79 10.01 3.64
N GLY A 38 2.65 10.91 4.10
CA GLY A 38 3.33 10.81 5.39
C GLY A 38 2.40 10.79 6.59
N ASP A 39 1.18 11.29 6.47
CA ASP A 39 0.14 11.34 7.50
C ASP A 39 -0.88 10.18 7.35
N ASP A 40 -0.55 9.16 6.56
CA ASP A 40 -1.43 8.03 6.21
C ASP A 40 -2.75 8.49 5.56
N GLN A 41 -2.72 9.57 4.78
CA GLN A 41 -3.86 9.96 3.96
C GLN A 41 -3.87 9.19 2.64
N VAL A 42 -5.07 8.94 2.13
CA VAL A 42 -5.33 8.29 0.84
C VAL A 42 -6.39 9.07 0.07
N LEU A 43 -6.44 8.87 -1.23
CA LEU A 43 -7.47 9.51 -2.07
C LEU A 43 -8.77 8.71 -2.02
N LEU A 44 -9.87 9.37 -1.65
CA LEU A 44 -11.22 8.81 -1.65
C LEU A 44 -12.15 9.58 -2.57
N ALA A 45 -12.96 8.84 -3.33
CA ALA A 45 -14.08 9.36 -4.09
C ALA A 45 -15.41 9.05 -3.38
N GLY A 46 -16.39 9.94 -3.53
CA GLY A 46 -17.76 9.73 -3.04
C GLY A 46 -17.88 9.72 -1.50
N ASP A 47 -16.86 10.16 -0.79
CA ASP A 47 -16.88 10.24 0.68
C ASP A 47 -17.71 11.45 1.13
N HIS A 48 -18.95 11.16 1.49
CA HIS A 48 -19.86 12.09 2.17
C HIS A 48 -20.21 11.54 3.55
N PRO A 49 -20.52 12.37 4.54
CA PRO A 49 -20.91 11.90 5.87
C PRO A 49 -21.98 10.80 5.80
N GLY A 50 -21.67 9.61 6.32
CA GLY A 50 -22.56 8.46 6.34
C GLY A 50 -22.65 7.62 5.05
N LYS A 51 -21.83 7.90 4.04
CA LYS A 51 -21.72 7.06 2.82
C LYS A 51 -20.36 6.39 2.73
N LEU A 52 -20.32 5.22 2.09
CA LEU A 52 -19.07 4.54 1.78
C LEU A 52 -18.30 5.33 0.73
N GLY A 53 -17.04 5.64 1.02
CA GLY A 53 -16.08 6.12 0.05
C GLY A 53 -15.51 4.96 -0.79
N ARG A 54 -14.83 5.29 -1.89
CA ARG A 54 -14.07 4.35 -2.72
C ARG A 54 -12.63 4.80 -2.78
N LEU A 55 -11.71 3.87 -2.63
CA LEU A 55 -10.29 4.14 -2.86
C LEU A 55 -10.04 4.52 -4.31
N VAL A 56 -9.24 5.56 -4.50
CA VAL A 56 -8.84 6.05 -5.81
C VAL A 56 -7.36 5.82 -5.98
N GLY A 57 -7.00 4.99 -6.97
CA GLY A 57 -5.63 4.85 -7.44
C GLY A 57 -5.41 5.67 -8.71
N VAL A 58 -4.24 6.27 -8.81
CA VAL A 58 -3.80 6.95 -10.03
C VAL A 58 -3.29 5.92 -11.04
N PRO A 59 -3.34 6.19 -12.37
CA PRO A 59 -2.72 5.32 -13.35
C PRO A 59 -1.22 5.12 -13.08
N THR A 60 -0.72 3.92 -13.33
CA THR A 60 0.73 3.67 -13.37
C THR A 60 1.33 4.30 -14.64
N VAL A 61 2.50 4.92 -14.52
CA VAL A 61 3.16 5.58 -15.66
C VAL A 61 4.67 5.42 -15.59
N GLY A 62 5.31 5.32 -16.75
CA GLY A 62 6.75 5.23 -16.87
C GLY A 62 7.34 3.95 -16.27
N GLN A 63 8.65 3.95 -16.06
CA GLN A 63 9.34 2.80 -15.47
C GLN A 63 9.07 2.72 -13.97
N ARG A 64 8.71 1.51 -13.49
CA ARG A 64 8.47 1.25 -12.07
C ARG A 64 9.75 1.38 -11.24
N ASP A 65 9.67 2.04 -10.11
CA ASP A 65 10.71 2.03 -9.07
C ASP A 65 10.49 0.83 -8.13
N ASP A 66 11.30 -0.20 -8.30
CA ASP A 66 11.21 -1.45 -7.53
C ASP A 66 11.42 -1.25 -6.02
N GLN A 67 12.11 -0.19 -5.61
CA GLN A 67 12.41 0.06 -4.21
C GLN A 67 11.34 0.89 -3.50
N ARG A 68 10.39 1.49 -4.23
CA ARG A 68 9.37 2.39 -3.70
C ARG A 68 7.94 2.03 -4.09
N GLN A 69 7.74 1.23 -5.14
CA GLN A 69 6.44 0.90 -5.72
C GLN A 69 6.18 -0.61 -5.59
N TYR A 70 5.30 -0.98 -4.68
CA TYR A 70 5.08 -2.36 -4.26
C TYR A 70 3.77 -2.90 -4.83
N LEU A 71 3.80 -4.13 -5.38
CA LEU A 71 2.60 -4.82 -5.85
C LEU A 71 1.74 -5.25 -4.65
N LEU A 72 0.50 -4.80 -4.60
CA LEU A 72 -0.50 -5.29 -3.64
C LEU A 72 -1.14 -6.59 -4.15
N GLY A 73 -1.52 -6.62 -5.40
CA GLY A 73 -2.17 -7.76 -6.05
C GLY A 73 -3.06 -7.33 -7.22
N VAL A 74 -3.92 -8.26 -7.66
CA VAL A 74 -4.91 -8.03 -8.71
C VAL A 74 -6.30 -8.17 -8.13
N ARG A 75 -7.18 -7.21 -8.40
CA ARG A 75 -8.58 -7.21 -8.00
C ARG A 75 -9.46 -6.84 -9.21
N ASP A 76 -10.42 -7.68 -9.54
CA ASP A 76 -11.32 -7.48 -10.68
C ASP A 76 -10.59 -7.20 -12.01
N GLY A 77 -9.45 -7.87 -12.24
CA GLY A 77 -8.60 -7.68 -13.41
C GLY A 77 -7.71 -6.44 -13.37
N VAL A 78 -7.78 -5.62 -12.33
CA VAL A 78 -6.97 -4.41 -12.12
C VAL A 78 -5.79 -4.75 -11.23
N ALA A 79 -4.56 -4.48 -11.71
CA ALA A 79 -3.35 -4.57 -10.89
C ALA A 79 -3.24 -3.34 -9.99
N TRP A 80 -3.02 -3.58 -8.71
CA TRP A 80 -2.86 -2.53 -7.70
C TRP A 80 -1.44 -2.54 -7.15
N PHE A 81 -0.85 -1.37 -7.17
CA PHE A 81 0.44 -1.08 -6.54
C PHE A 81 0.25 -0.03 -5.45
N THR A 82 1.25 0.15 -4.60
CA THR A 82 1.26 1.22 -3.60
C THR A 82 2.61 1.92 -3.53
N GLN A 83 2.59 3.17 -3.16
CA GLN A 83 3.77 4.00 -2.94
C GLN A 83 3.51 5.01 -1.82
N ARG A 84 4.52 5.25 -0.99
CA ARG A 84 4.55 6.39 -0.07
C ARG A 84 4.95 7.65 -0.82
N VAL A 85 4.24 8.75 -0.59
CA VAL A 85 4.55 10.09 -1.08
C VAL A 85 4.67 11.05 0.11
N GLU A 86 5.29 12.20 -0.07
CA GLU A 86 5.43 13.17 1.01
C GLU A 86 4.08 13.86 1.30
N ASP A 87 3.38 14.31 0.26
CA ASP A 87 2.13 15.06 0.36
C ASP A 87 1.24 14.79 -0.86
N LEU A 88 0.03 14.27 -0.62
CA LEU A 88 -0.95 14.02 -1.69
C LEU A 88 -1.44 15.30 -2.36
N GLY A 89 -1.52 16.42 -1.65
CA GLY A 89 -1.92 17.70 -2.21
C GLY A 89 -0.93 18.21 -3.25
N VAL A 90 0.37 18.02 -3.01
CA VAL A 90 1.44 18.36 -3.95
C VAL A 90 1.37 17.48 -5.19
N VAL A 91 1.17 16.16 -5.01
CA VAL A 91 1.04 15.22 -6.15
C VAL A 91 -0.18 15.56 -7.00
N MET A 92 -1.32 15.85 -6.38
CA MET A 92 -2.53 16.28 -7.09
C MET A 92 -2.29 17.60 -7.85
N GLY A 93 -1.51 18.55 -7.28
CA GLY A 93 -1.10 19.78 -7.94
C GLY A 93 -0.32 19.55 -9.22
N GLN A 94 0.67 18.71 -9.16
CA GLN A 94 1.53 18.36 -10.30
C GLN A 94 0.75 17.65 -11.41
N MET A 95 -0.25 16.85 -11.08
CA MET A 95 -1.11 16.18 -12.07
C MET A 95 -1.98 17.17 -12.86
N ASP A 96 -2.43 18.28 -12.25
CA ASP A 96 -3.19 19.31 -12.94
C ASP A 96 -2.34 20.14 -13.90
N ASP A 97 -1.12 20.50 -13.48
CA ASP A 97 -0.19 21.27 -14.29
C ASP A 97 0.26 20.50 -15.55
N ALA A 98 0.41 19.17 -15.43
CA ALA A 98 0.72 18.30 -16.57
C ALA A 98 -0.42 18.20 -17.60
N GLY A 99 -1.67 18.42 -17.20
CA GLY A 99 -2.85 18.44 -18.07
C GLY A 99 -2.99 19.71 -18.93
N GLY A 100 -2.26 20.78 -18.61
CA GLY A 100 -2.34 22.07 -19.30
C GLY A 100 -1.32 22.29 -20.42
N ALA A 101 -0.32 21.44 -20.61
CA ALA A 101 0.76 21.65 -21.58
C ALA A 101 0.48 20.92 -22.92
N ARG A 102 0.20 21.69 -23.98
CA ARG A 102 0.34 21.23 -25.37
C ARG A 102 1.79 20.79 -25.63
N PRO A 103 2.04 19.63 -26.27
CA PRO A 103 3.40 19.20 -26.54
C PRO A 103 4.03 20.06 -27.65
N SER A 104 4.95 20.93 -27.29
CA SER A 104 5.92 21.47 -28.22
C SER A 104 7.32 21.12 -27.74
N GLY A 105 8.00 20.19 -28.46
CA GLY A 105 9.46 20.08 -28.47
C GLY A 105 10.07 19.16 -27.44
N ARG A 106 10.78 18.17 -27.97
CA ARG A 106 11.72 17.26 -27.29
C ARG A 106 12.51 17.89 -26.17
N SER A 107 12.47 17.30 -24.97
CA SER A 107 13.62 17.22 -24.07
C SER A 107 13.48 16.04 -23.13
N ASP A 108 14.52 15.21 -23.12
CA ASP A 108 14.76 14.11 -22.19
C ASP A 108 14.74 14.58 -20.74
N ARG A 109 13.66 14.27 -20.03
CA ARG A 109 13.62 14.08 -18.55
C ARG A 109 12.25 13.48 -18.27
N GLY A 110 12.23 12.35 -17.53
CA GLY A 110 11.01 11.59 -17.21
C GLY A 110 9.92 12.45 -16.61
N SER A 111 9.04 12.96 -17.45
CA SER A 111 7.84 13.70 -17.04
C SER A 111 6.65 12.77 -17.17
N TYR A 112 5.87 12.67 -16.12
CA TYR A 112 4.59 11.97 -16.08
C TYR A 112 3.64 12.62 -17.09
N SER A 113 3.46 12.03 -18.26
CA SER A 113 2.49 12.47 -19.25
C SER A 113 1.21 11.63 -19.11
N THR A 114 0.29 12.07 -18.28
CA THR A 114 -1.09 11.61 -18.30
C THR A 114 -1.89 12.40 -19.35
N SER A 115 -2.73 11.72 -20.10
CA SER A 115 -3.68 12.39 -21.01
C SER A 115 -4.55 13.37 -20.21
N ALA A 116 -4.63 14.60 -20.67
CA ALA A 116 -5.24 15.77 -20.00
C ALA A 116 -6.69 15.59 -19.52
N SER A 117 -7.40 14.56 -19.95
CA SER A 117 -8.80 14.31 -19.56
C SER A 117 -8.96 13.55 -18.22
N SER A 118 -7.88 12.96 -17.67
CA SER A 118 -7.97 12.14 -16.46
C SER A 118 -7.61 12.89 -15.17
N ALA A 119 -6.76 13.91 -15.21
CA ALA A 119 -6.29 14.62 -14.03
C ALA A 119 -7.29 15.63 -13.47
N GLN A 120 -7.95 16.39 -14.31
CA GLN A 120 -8.99 17.35 -13.91
C GLN A 120 -10.21 16.66 -13.28
N GLY A 121 -10.57 15.46 -13.79
CA GLY A 121 -11.63 14.65 -13.23
C GLY A 121 -11.32 14.04 -11.86
N LEU A 122 -10.04 13.91 -11.49
CA LEU A 122 -9.65 13.30 -10.22
C LEU A 122 -9.92 14.23 -9.03
N ARG A 123 -9.62 15.54 -9.16
CA ARG A 123 -9.90 16.53 -8.11
C ARG A 123 -11.37 16.79 -7.88
N ASP A 124 -12.16 16.71 -8.95
CA ASP A 124 -13.62 16.89 -8.85
C ASP A 124 -14.29 15.73 -8.12
N VAL A 125 -13.63 14.56 -8.05
CA VAL A 125 -14.24 13.32 -7.53
C VAL A 125 -13.48 12.70 -6.36
N ALA A 126 -12.25 13.07 -6.07
CA ALA A 126 -11.44 12.48 -5.00
C ALA A 126 -10.78 13.54 -4.12
N ARG A 127 -10.69 13.25 -2.82
CA ARG A 127 -10.02 14.11 -1.83
C ARG A 127 -9.12 13.28 -0.91
N PRO A 128 -8.06 13.89 -0.33
CA PRO A 128 -7.27 13.25 0.71
C PRO A 128 -8.11 13.02 1.97
N VAL A 129 -8.03 11.81 2.53
CA VAL A 129 -8.68 11.42 3.78
C VAL A 129 -7.74 10.56 4.59
N ALA A 130 -7.61 10.84 5.88
CA ALA A 130 -6.82 9.99 6.78
C ALA A 130 -7.37 8.56 6.77
N ALA A 131 -6.51 7.57 6.55
CA ALA A 131 -6.89 6.17 6.39
C ALA A 131 -7.77 5.65 7.54
N ARG A 132 -7.48 6.08 8.79
CA ARG A 132 -8.26 5.74 9.98
C ARG A 132 -9.70 6.30 9.99
N GLN A 133 -9.98 7.32 9.17
CA GLN A 133 -11.30 7.96 9.06
C GLN A 133 -12.06 7.49 7.82
N ALA A 134 -11.41 6.72 6.96
CA ALA A 134 -11.99 6.21 5.72
C ALA A 134 -13.09 5.19 6.02
N VAL A 135 -14.31 5.47 5.58
CA VAL A 135 -15.43 4.53 5.64
C VAL A 135 -15.55 3.84 4.29
N LEU A 136 -15.07 2.61 4.21
CA LEU A 136 -14.88 1.85 2.99
C LEU A 136 -15.65 0.53 3.03
N ASP A 137 -15.96 -0.02 1.86
CA ASP A 137 -16.38 -1.40 1.78
C ASP A 137 -15.23 -2.37 2.13
N ARG A 138 -15.56 -3.64 2.31
CA ARG A 138 -14.58 -4.65 2.75
C ARG A 138 -13.42 -4.82 1.78
N SER A 139 -13.66 -4.72 0.48
CA SER A 139 -12.64 -4.93 -0.55
C SER A 139 -11.65 -3.77 -0.61
N ASP A 140 -12.13 -2.54 -0.47
CA ASP A 140 -11.28 -1.35 -0.37
C ASP A 140 -10.54 -1.31 0.97
N GLN A 141 -11.16 -1.78 2.07
CA GLN A 141 -10.46 -1.95 3.35
C GLN A 141 -9.31 -2.94 3.25
N GLU A 142 -9.51 -4.10 2.61
CA GLU A 142 -8.45 -5.10 2.41
C GLU A 142 -7.27 -4.50 1.64
N LEU A 143 -7.55 -3.75 0.57
CA LEU A 143 -6.52 -3.08 -0.23
C LEU A 143 -5.77 -2.03 0.58
N LEU A 144 -6.49 -1.16 1.29
CA LEU A 144 -5.92 -0.10 2.12
C LEU A 144 -5.02 -0.66 3.24
N TRP A 145 -5.51 -1.62 4.01
CA TRP A 145 -4.74 -2.20 5.10
C TRP A 145 -3.51 -2.96 4.60
N SER A 146 -3.61 -3.62 3.43
CA SER A 146 -2.46 -4.26 2.80
C SER A 146 -1.39 -3.25 2.39
N ALA A 147 -1.79 -2.09 1.85
CA ALA A 147 -0.89 -1.02 1.49
C ALA A 147 -0.19 -0.43 2.71
N LEU A 148 -0.95 -0.03 3.73
CA LEU A 148 -0.41 0.57 4.96
C LEU A 148 0.57 -0.38 5.66
N ALA A 149 0.20 -1.65 5.82
CA ALA A 149 1.06 -2.64 6.47
C ALA A 149 2.37 -2.84 5.71
N LEU A 150 2.32 -2.91 4.37
CA LEU A 150 3.50 -3.11 3.55
C LEU A 150 4.43 -1.90 3.56
N LEU A 151 3.86 -0.69 3.44
CA LEU A 151 4.60 0.56 3.50
C LEU A 151 5.30 0.74 4.86
N ALA A 152 4.55 0.59 5.96
CA ALA A 152 5.11 0.70 7.31
C ALA A 152 6.22 -0.32 7.58
N TRP A 153 6.07 -1.55 7.06
CA TRP A 153 7.12 -2.55 7.20
C TRP A 153 8.40 -2.14 6.45
N HIS A 154 8.31 -1.64 5.21
CA HIS A 154 9.47 -1.19 4.47
C HIS A 154 10.14 0.04 5.09
N GLU A 155 9.34 0.96 5.65
CA GLU A 155 9.83 2.16 6.35
C GLU A 155 10.57 1.84 7.64
N SER A 156 10.25 0.73 8.29
CA SER A 156 11.00 0.26 9.46
C SER A 156 12.43 -0.19 9.13
N ASP A 157 12.80 -0.20 7.82
CA ASP A 157 14.09 -0.63 7.27
C ASP A 157 14.62 -1.93 7.92
N PRO A 158 13.89 -3.04 7.76
CA PRO A 158 14.19 -4.27 8.48
C PRO A 158 15.56 -4.82 8.08
N THR A 159 16.42 -5.01 9.06
CA THR A 159 17.71 -5.66 8.88
C THR A 159 17.57 -7.18 8.78
N CYS A 160 18.61 -7.84 8.28
CA CYS A 160 18.64 -9.30 8.19
C CYS A 160 18.65 -9.94 9.58
N ILE A 161 17.71 -10.84 9.85
CA ILE A 161 17.61 -11.57 11.11
C ILE A 161 18.77 -12.56 11.34
N ARG A 162 19.54 -12.91 10.29
CA ARG A 162 20.66 -13.87 10.38
C ARG A 162 22.02 -13.22 10.62
N CYS A 163 22.30 -12.10 9.92
CA CYS A 163 23.61 -11.46 9.97
C CYS A 163 23.54 -9.97 10.32
N HIS A 164 22.35 -9.41 10.55
CA HIS A 164 22.08 -8.01 10.83
C HIS A 164 22.52 -7.04 9.70
N GLY A 165 22.85 -7.57 8.53
CA GLY A 165 23.23 -6.79 7.34
C GLY A 165 22.05 -6.07 6.71
N HIS A 166 22.37 -5.13 5.81
CA HIS A 166 21.38 -4.36 5.06
C HIS A 166 20.54 -5.25 4.14
N THR A 167 19.29 -4.85 3.91
CA THR A 167 18.38 -5.58 3.01
C THR A 167 17.86 -4.66 1.91
N VAL A 168 17.58 -5.25 0.74
CA VAL A 168 16.97 -4.56 -0.40
C VAL A 168 15.63 -5.20 -0.75
N VAL A 169 14.70 -4.41 -1.26
CA VAL A 169 13.36 -4.87 -1.63
C VAL A 169 13.45 -5.87 -2.79
N THR A 170 12.69 -6.96 -2.75
CA THR A 170 12.54 -7.88 -3.87
C THR A 170 11.51 -7.36 -4.87
N VAL A 171 11.49 -7.93 -6.08
CA VAL A 171 10.72 -7.42 -7.23
C VAL A 171 9.27 -7.08 -6.93
N GLY A 172 8.54 -7.98 -6.26
CA GLY A 172 7.13 -7.74 -5.94
C GLY A 172 6.89 -6.92 -4.69
N GLY A 173 7.96 -6.58 -3.94
CA GLY A 173 7.87 -5.78 -2.72
C GLY A 173 7.34 -6.53 -1.48
N LEU A 174 7.07 -7.85 -1.55
CA LEU A 174 6.57 -8.60 -0.40
C LEU A 174 7.68 -9.05 0.55
N SER A 175 8.91 -9.05 0.08
CA SER A 175 10.08 -9.47 0.86
C SER A 175 11.26 -8.56 0.59
N ARG A 176 12.28 -8.68 1.42
CA ARG A 176 13.59 -8.04 1.22
C ARG A 176 14.66 -9.11 1.21
N ARG A 177 15.75 -8.87 0.48
CA ARG A 177 16.90 -9.76 0.41
C ARG A 177 18.10 -9.12 1.07
N CYS A 178 18.75 -9.84 1.96
CA CYS A 178 20.01 -9.40 2.55
C CYS A 178 21.12 -9.34 1.48
N VAL A 179 21.84 -8.23 1.42
CA VAL A 179 22.93 -8.03 0.45
C VAL A 179 24.18 -8.86 0.83
N ASP A 180 24.37 -9.17 2.12
CA ASP A 180 25.55 -9.88 2.62
C ASP A 180 25.39 -11.39 2.55
N CYS A 181 24.27 -11.94 3.05
CA CYS A 181 24.08 -13.40 3.17
C CYS A 181 22.99 -13.98 2.27
N GLY A 182 22.30 -13.16 1.48
CA GLY A 182 21.26 -13.58 0.55
C GLY A 182 19.95 -14.04 1.20
N ALA A 183 19.82 -14.01 2.53
CA ALA A 183 18.62 -14.44 3.23
C ALA A 183 17.42 -13.55 2.87
N LEU A 184 16.24 -14.17 2.72
CA LEU A 184 14.99 -13.44 2.56
C LEU A 184 14.43 -13.05 3.93
N VAL A 185 13.90 -11.82 4.00
CA VAL A 185 13.20 -11.25 5.15
C VAL A 185 11.77 -10.93 4.72
N PHE A 186 10.81 -11.32 5.52
CA PHE A 186 9.38 -11.12 5.26
C PHE A 186 8.73 -10.32 6.39
N PRO A 187 7.60 -9.63 6.13
CA PRO A 187 6.76 -9.12 7.19
C PRO A 187 6.37 -10.26 8.15
N ARG A 188 6.49 -10.03 9.46
CA ARG A 188 6.06 -11.03 10.44
C ARG A 188 4.56 -10.94 10.63
N THR A 189 3.88 -12.08 10.49
CA THR A 189 2.47 -12.27 10.81
C THR A 189 2.38 -13.38 11.84
N ASP A 190 2.68 -13.03 13.10
CA ASP A 190 2.62 -14.00 14.19
C ASP A 190 1.14 -14.16 14.62
N PRO A 191 0.62 -15.39 14.69
CA PRO A 191 -0.71 -15.61 15.24
C PRO A 191 -0.73 -15.21 16.72
N ALA A 192 -1.73 -14.44 17.11
CA ALA A 192 -1.91 -14.02 18.50
C ALA A 192 -3.29 -14.42 19.00
N VAL A 193 -3.36 -14.82 20.27
CA VAL A 193 -4.61 -15.08 20.97
C VAL A 193 -4.67 -14.23 22.22
N ILE A 194 -5.88 -13.79 22.58
CA ILE A 194 -6.16 -13.16 23.85
C ILE A 194 -6.89 -14.21 24.69
N VAL A 195 -6.32 -14.54 25.84
CA VAL A 195 -6.85 -15.57 26.74
C VAL A 195 -7.11 -14.93 28.11
N ALA A 196 -8.31 -15.12 28.65
CA ALA A 196 -8.61 -14.85 30.04
C ALA A 196 -8.31 -16.12 30.86
N VAL A 197 -7.41 -16.00 31.83
CA VAL A 197 -7.10 -17.08 32.76
C VAL A 197 -7.79 -16.75 34.08
N LEU A 198 -8.77 -17.57 34.44
CA LEU A 198 -9.54 -17.43 35.68
C LEU A 198 -9.17 -18.57 36.64
N ASP A 199 -9.21 -18.28 37.93
CA ASP A 199 -9.19 -19.32 38.98
C ASP A 199 -10.59 -19.78 39.35
N ASP A 200 -10.69 -20.71 40.33
CA ASP A 200 -11.94 -21.28 40.77
C ASP A 200 -12.88 -20.27 41.51
N ASP A 201 -12.35 -19.08 41.85
CA ASP A 201 -13.05 -17.98 42.49
C ASP A 201 -13.39 -16.85 41.51
N ASP A 202 -13.33 -17.10 40.15
CA ASP A 202 -13.56 -16.13 39.08
C ASP A 202 -12.59 -14.93 39.08
N ARG A 203 -11.40 -15.07 39.68
CA ARG A 203 -10.38 -14.01 39.65
C ARG A 203 -9.55 -14.11 38.38
N LEU A 204 -9.39 -12.99 37.66
CA LEU A 204 -8.65 -12.89 36.44
C LEU A 204 -7.13 -12.72 36.76
N LEU A 205 -6.30 -13.58 36.16
CA LEU A 205 -4.85 -13.41 36.17
C LEU A 205 -4.47 -12.18 35.33
N LEU A 206 -3.94 -11.17 36.01
CA LEU A 206 -3.36 -9.99 35.35
C LEU A 206 -1.85 -10.02 35.52
N ALA A 207 -1.15 -9.70 34.43
CA ALA A 207 0.30 -9.57 34.43
C ALA A 207 0.70 -8.23 33.78
N ARG A 208 1.77 -7.62 34.26
CA ARG A 208 2.39 -6.46 33.63
C ARG A 208 3.91 -6.64 33.64
N GLN A 209 4.57 -6.02 32.68
CA GLN A 209 6.03 -5.97 32.69
C GLN A 209 6.50 -4.95 33.75
N ALA A 210 7.64 -5.25 34.39
CA ALA A 210 8.22 -4.36 35.41
C ALA A 210 8.61 -2.98 34.87
N THR A 211 8.81 -2.88 33.53
CA THR A 211 9.17 -1.65 32.83
C THR A 211 7.97 -0.76 32.47
N TRP A 212 6.75 -1.22 32.69
CA TRP A 212 5.55 -0.40 32.43
C TRP A 212 5.33 0.57 33.58
N ASP A 213 4.90 1.78 33.25
CA ASP A 213 4.55 2.78 34.26
C ASP A 213 3.49 2.24 35.24
N PRO A 214 3.64 2.50 36.56
CA PRO A 214 2.59 2.17 37.52
C PRO A 214 1.33 2.95 37.16
N GLY A 215 0.23 2.23 36.87
CA GLY A 215 -1.07 2.83 36.60
C GLY A 215 -1.71 3.37 37.90
#